data_552d27694e855dda6e0b522a934d49db
#
_entry.id   552d27694e855dda6e0b522a934d49db
#
_cell.length_a   1.000
_cell.length_b   1.000
_cell.length_c   1.000
_cell.angle_alpha   90.00
_cell.angle_beta   90.00
_cell.angle_gamma   90.00
#
_symmetry.space_group_name_H-M   'P 1'
#
loop_
_entity.id
_entity.type
_entity.pdbx_description
1 polymer ?
#
loop_
_entity_poly.entity_id
_entity_poly.type
_entity_poly.pdbx_seq_one_letter_code
_entity_poly.pdbx_strand_id
1 'polypeptide(L)'
;MKVLVVGSGGREHALAWKLKQSADVDEVIVAPGNAGTQQEPGVRNVDIAATDTAGLITLCQRENIEFTVVGPEVPLVAGIVDAFLEVNLACFGPTANAARLEGSKAFSKDFMQRYAIPTAAHETFSDAAAAKVYVQSQGAPIVIKADGLAAGKGVVVAQTEDEAANAIDDMLSGNGFGEAGHRVVVEEFLPGEEASFICLCDGTKAIPFASSQDHKARDDGDRGPNTGGMGAYSPAPVVTQQIHDRAMEEVILPTLKGMQAEGSPYRGFLYAGL
;
A
#
# COMPACT_ATOMS: atom_id res chain seq x y z
N MET A 1 -3.41 -3.40 -27.87
CA MET A 1 -4.03 -2.32 -27.05
C MET A 1 -2.99 -1.31 -26.58
N LYS A 2 -3.40 -0.05 -26.32
CA LYS A 2 -2.58 0.93 -25.62
C LYS A 2 -2.89 0.93 -24.13
N VAL A 3 -1.84 0.92 -23.30
CA VAL A 3 -1.96 0.87 -21.83
C VAL A 3 -1.31 2.09 -21.22
N LEU A 4 -1.97 2.72 -20.26
CA LEU A 4 -1.40 3.76 -19.40
C LEU A 4 -0.96 3.14 -18.07
N VAL A 5 0.26 3.44 -17.62
CA VAL A 5 0.73 3.18 -16.26
C VAL A 5 0.90 4.50 -15.55
N VAL A 6 0.16 4.69 -14.45
CA VAL A 6 0.24 5.91 -13.64
C VAL A 6 1.27 5.73 -12.53
N GLY A 7 2.23 6.65 -12.47
CA GLY A 7 3.28 6.71 -11.45
C GLY A 7 4.68 6.89 -12.01
N SER A 8 5.70 6.90 -11.14
CA SER A 8 7.09 7.22 -11.51
C SER A 8 8.15 6.39 -10.80
N GLY A 9 7.75 5.43 -9.99
CA GLY A 9 8.67 4.59 -9.21
C GLY A 9 9.20 3.38 -9.96
N GLY A 10 10.06 2.61 -9.31
CA GLY A 10 10.58 1.33 -9.83
C GLY A 10 9.47 0.29 -10.03
N ARG A 11 8.41 0.31 -9.21
CA ARG A 11 7.22 -0.52 -9.37
C ARG A 11 6.53 -0.24 -10.71
N GLU A 12 6.27 1.00 -11.04
CA GLU A 12 5.64 1.40 -12.30
C GLU A 12 6.54 1.10 -13.49
N HIS A 13 7.87 1.24 -13.34
CA HIS A 13 8.81 0.81 -14.36
C HIS A 13 8.72 -0.70 -14.63
N ALA A 14 8.73 -1.52 -13.59
CA ALA A 14 8.58 -2.98 -13.71
C ALA A 14 7.23 -3.38 -14.35
N LEU A 15 6.14 -2.70 -13.98
CA LEU A 15 4.82 -2.91 -14.60
C LEU A 15 4.84 -2.55 -16.09
N ALA A 16 5.38 -1.40 -16.46
CA ALA A 16 5.47 -0.97 -17.86
C ALA A 16 6.31 -1.94 -18.70
N TRP A 17 7.47 -2.32 -18.20
CA TRP A 17 8.34 -3.32 -18.83
C TRP A 17 7.63 -4.66 -19.02
N LYS A 18 6.91 -5.13 -18.00
CA LYS A 18 6.21 -6.41 -18.08
C LYS A 18 4.99 -6.38 -18.99
N LEU A 19 4.19 -5.33 -18.94
CA LEU A 19 3.02 -5.13 -19.80
C LEU A 19 3.44 -5.08 -21.27
N LYS A 20 4.55 -4.39 -21.60
CA LYS A 20 5.04 -4.29 -22.97
C LYS A 20 5.47 -5.64 -23.58
N GLN A 21 5.75 -6.65 -22.76
CA GLN A 21 6.07 -8.00 -23.24
C GLN A 21 4.83 -8.79 -23.70
N SER A 22 3.63 -8.33 -23.38
CA SER A 22 2.40 -8.98 -23.86
C SER A 22 2.18 -8.73 -25.34
N ALA A 23 1.80 -9.78 -26.08
CA ALA A 23 1.43 -9.67 -27.48
C ALA A 23 0.18 -8.79 -27.72
N ASP A 24 -0.64 -8.63 -26.70
CA ASP A 24 -1.85 -7.80 -26.77
C ASP A 24 -1.58 -6.31 -26.51
N VAL A 25 -0.34 -5.94 -26.14
CA VAL A 25 0.05 -4.55 -25.81
C VAL A 25 0.95 -3.97 -26.88
N ASP A 26 0.40 -3.04 -27.65
CA ASP A 26 1.11 -2.36 -28.74
C ASP A 26 2.03 -1.26 -28.20
N GLU A 27 1.53 -0.47 -27.23
CA GLU A 27 2.23 0.66 -26.64
C GLU A 27 1.94 0.77 -25.16
N VAL A 28 2.95 1.11 -24.35
CA VAL A 28 2.80 1.49 -22.96
C VAL A 28 3.16 2.96 -22.78
N ILE A 29 2.27 3.70 -22.16
CA ILE A 29 2.46 5.11 -21.81
C ILE A 29 2.62 5.17 -20.29
N VAL A 30 3.58 5.94 -19.79
CA VAL A 30 3.78 6.11 -18.35
C VAL A 30 3.65 7.57 -17.98
N ALA A 31 2.87 7.88 -16.94
CA ALA A 31 2.64 9.25 -16.50
C ALA A 31 2.87 9.39 -14.97
N PRO A 32 3.82 10.23 -14.55
CA PRO A 32 4.80 10.97 -15.35
C PRO A 32 5.97 10.10 -15.86
N GLY A 33 6.15 8.89 -15.32
CA GLY A 33 7.28 8.02 -15.63
C GLY A 33 8.59 8.51 -14.99
N ASN A 34 9.70 7.91 -15.45
CA ASN A 34 11.06 8.24 -14.99
C ASN A 34 12.08 8.03 -16.12
N ALA A 35 13.35 8.27 -15.84
CA ALA A 35 14.42 8.11 -16.83
C ALA A 35 14.57 6.65 -17.31
N GLY A 36 14.25 5.66 -16.47
CA GLY A 36 14.27 4.24 -16.85
C GLY A 36 13.13 3.91 -17.80
N THR A 37 11.89 4.28 -17.48
CA THR A 37 10.74 4.05 -18.37
C THR A 37 10.87 4.73 -19.72
N GLN A 38 11.56 5.90 -19.78
CA GLN A 38 11.83 6.60 -21.03
C GLN A 38 12.78 5.83 -21.98
N GLN A 39 13.59 4.92 -21.44
CA GLN A 39 14.56 4.16 -22.21
C GLN A 39 14.04 2.78 -22.61
N GLU A 40 12.90 2.34 -22.07
CA GLU A 40 12.32 1.03 -22.40
C GLU A 40 11.75 1.01 -23.84
N PRO A 41 12.12 0.01 -24.64
CA PRO A 41 11.58 -0.13 -25.99
C PRO A 41 10.05 -0.29 -26.00
N GLY A 42 9.36 0.58 -26.75
CA GLY A 42 7.90 0.55 -26.85
C GLY A 42 7.16 1.12 -25.64
N VAL A 43 7.88 1.83 -24.81
CA VAL A 43 7.36 2.62 -23.67
C VAL A 43 7.70 4.09 -23.89
N ARG A 44 6.81 5.00 -23.53
CA ARG A 44 7.09 6.44 -23.52
C ARG A 44 6.51 7.11 -22.31
N ASN A 45 7.14 8.19 -21.88
CA ASN A 45 6.62 9.02 -20.80
C ASN A 45 5.75 10.15 -21.32
N VAL A 46 4.78 10.58 -20.49
CA VAL A 46 4.01 11.81 -20.67
C VAL A 46 4.07 12.60 -19.38
N ASP A 47 4.45 13.86 -19.45
CA ASP A 47 4.60 14.74 -18.28
C ASP A 47 3.23 15.19 -17.76
N ILE A 48 2.53 14.26 -17.11
CA ILE A 48 1.27 14.49 -16.38
C ILE A 48 1.47 13.89 -14.99
N ALA A 49 1.23 14.68 -13.95
CA ALA A 49 1.37 14.21 -12.58
C ALA A 49 0.40 13.06 -12.28
N ALA A 50 0.84 12.08 -11.48
CA ALA A 50 0.02 10.93 -11.09
C ALA A 50 -1.30 11.33 -10.38
N THR A 51 -1.34 12.52 -9.78
CA THR A 51 -2.50 13.09 -9.09
C THR A 51 -3.37 14.00 -9.98
N ASP A 52 -2.94 14.30 -11.21
CA ASP A 52 -3.74 15.06 -12.17
C ASP A 52 -4.72 14.14 -12.91
N THR A 53 -5.75 13.70 -12.20
CA THR A 53 -6.79 12.80 -12.74
C THR A 53 -7.45 13.34 -14.00
N ALA A 54 -7.72 14.65 -14.06
CA ALA A 54 -8.36 15.27 -15.22
C ALA A 54 -7.46 15.25 -16.46
N GLY A 55 -6.16 15.55 -16.28
CA GLY A 55 -5.15 15.47 -17.34
C GLY A 55 -4.98 14.04 -17.84
N LEU A 56 -4.98 13.05 -16.95
CA LEU A 56 -4.87 11.64 -17.31
C LEU A 56 -6.10 11.15 -18.09
N ILE A 57 -7.31 11.52 -17.69
CA ILE A 57 -8.55 11.21 -18.42
C ILE A 57 -8.51 11.83 -19.84
N THR A 58 -8.11 13.09 -19.93
CA THR A 58 -7.98 13.79 -21.22
C THR A 58 -6.98 13.10 -22.13
N LEU A 59 -5.84 12.65 -21.58
CA LEU A 59 -4.84 11.86 -22.30
C LEU A 59 -5.44 10.55 -22.85
N CYS A 60 -6.14 9.80 -21.99
CA CYS A 60 -6.75 8.53 -22.37
C CYS A 60 -7.74 8.68 -23.52
N GLN A 61 -8.61 9.69 -23.44
CA GLN A 61 -9.61 9.98 -24.49
C GLN A 61 -8.96 10.42 -25.81
N ARG A 62 -7.97 11.33 -25.74
CA ARG A 62 -7.26 11.85 -26.91
C ARG A 62 -6.50 10.78 -27.67
N GLU A 63 -5.88 9.86 -26.94
CA GLU A 63 -4.98 8.86 -27.52
C GLU A 63 -5.60 7.46 -27.68
N ASN A 64 -6.89 7.32 -27.30
CA ASN A 64 -7.63 6.06 -27.30
C ASN A 64 -6.90 4.99 -26.48
N ILE A 65 -6.53 5.32 -25.25
CA ILE A 65 -5.94 4.37 -24.31
C ILE A 65 -7.06 3.45 -23.78
N GLU A 66 -6.87 2.15 -23.91
CA GLU A 66 -7.89 1.14 -23.65
C GLU A 66 -7.88 0.64 -22.22
N PHE A 67 -6.72 0.75 -21.53
CA PHE A 67 -6.58 0.24 -20.16
C PHE A 67 -5.58 1.07 -19.37
N THR A 68 -5.90 1.35 -18.11
CA THR A 68 -5.04 2.11 -17.20
C THR A 68 -4.71 1.28 -15.97
N VAL A 69 -3.45 1.28 -15.56
CA VAL A 69 -2.96 0.65 -14.33
C VAL A 69 -2.40 1.73 -13.42
N VAL A 70 -2.91 1.81 -12.19
CA VAL A 70 -2.44 2.79 -11.20
C VAL A 70 -1.48 2.11 -10.22
N GLY A 71 -0.25 2.62 -10.15
CA GLY A 71 0.78 2.09 -9.26
C GLY A 71 0.72 2.68 -7.84
N PRO A 72 0.83 4.02 -7.67
CA PRO A 72 0.94 4.62 -6.34
C PRO A 72 -0.41 4.72 -5.62
N GLU A 73 -0.35 4.69 -4.30
CA GLU A 73 -1.51 4.71 -3.39
C GLU A 73 -2.20 6.08 -3.36
N VAL A 74 -1.46 7.18 -3.49
CA VAL A 74 -2.01 8.55 -3.37
C VAL A 74 -3.14 8.83 -4.36
N PRO A 75 -2.99 8.62 -5.68
CA PRO A 75 -4.10 8.81 -6.63
C PRO A 75 -5.25 7.82 -6.40
N LEU A 76 -4.98 6.60 -5.89
CA LEU A 76 -6.02 5.61 -5.57
C LEU A 76 -6.92 6.11 -4.44
N VAL A 77 -6.31 6.56 -3.34
CA VAL A 77 -7.03 7.16 -2.21
C VAL A 77 -7.78 8.43 -2.62
N ALA A 78 -7.22 9.21 -3.55
CA ALA A 78 -7.87 10.39 -4.12
C ALA A 78 -9.02 10.08 -5.10
N GLY A 79 -9.28 8.81 -5.45
CA GLY A 79 -10.43 8.41 -6.26
C GLY A 79 -10.21 8.44 -7.78
N ILE A 80 -8.99 8.28 -8.25
CA ILE A 80 -8.70 8.21 -9.69
C ILE A 80 -9.51 7.11 -10.38
N VAL A 81 -9.66 5.94 -9.75
CA VAL A 81 -10.43 4.83 -10.34
C VAL A 81 -11.90 5.18 -10.48
N ASP A 82 -12.48 5.82 -9.46
CA ASP A 82 -13.88 6.26 -9.48
C ASP A 82 -14.12 7.26 -10.63
N ALA A 83 -13.23 8.26 -10.77
CA ALA A 83 -13.31 9.26 -11.84
C ALA A 83 -13.17 8.63 -13.24
N PHE A 84 -12.32 7.63 -13.42
CA PHE A 84 -12.19 6.92 -14.70
C PHE A 84 -13.44 6.13 -15.03
N LEU A 85 -14.04 5.45 -14.05
CA LEU A 85 -15.28 4.69 -14.21
C LEU A 85 -16.46 5.59 -14.58
N GLU A 86 -16.57 6.79 -14.01
CA GLU A 86 -17.61 7.77 -14.35
C GLU A 86 -17.60 8.17 -15.83
N VAL A 87 -16.44 8.14 -16.47
CA VAL A 87 -16.28 8.44 -17.90
C VAL A 87 -16.10 7.20 -18.77
N ASN A 88 -16.40 6.01 -18.24
CA ASN A 88 -16.32 4.71 -18.91
C ASN A 88 -14.92 4.36 -19.43
N LEU A 89 -13.87 4.78 -18.75
CA LEU A 89 -12.48 4.36 -19.00
C LEU A 89 -12.11 3.19 -18.08
N ALA A 90 -11.52 2.15 -18.66
CA ALA A 90 -11.06 1.00 -17.88
C ALA A 90 -9.83 1.38 -17.05
N CYS A 91 -9.93 1.20 -15.72
CA CYS A 91 -8.88 1.53 -14.77
C CYS A 91 -8.71 0.40 -13.75
N PHE A 92 -7.50 -0.12 -13.64
CA PHE A 92 -7.15 -1.16 -12.68
C PHE A 92 -6.52 -0.55 -11.43
N GLY A 93 -7.22 -0.70 -10.34
CA GLY A 93 -6.90 -0.21 -9.01
C GLY A 93 -8.14 -0.29 -8.13
N PRO A 94 -8.01 -0.18 -6.81
CA PRO A 94 -9.15 -0.07 -5.91
C PRO A 94 -9.82 1.31 -6.05
N THR A 95 -11.15 1.34 -5.91
CA THR A 95 -11.89 2.59 -5.74
C THR A 95 -11.43 3.32 -4.46
N ALA A 96 -11.74 4.61 -4.34
CA ALA A 96 -11.36 5.40 -3.16
C ALA A 96 -11.78 4.73 -1.85
N ASN A 97 -12.99 4.15 -1.82
CA ASN A 97 -13.49 3.46 -0.63
C ASN A 97 -12.70 2.16 -0.32
N ALA A 98 -12.34 1.39 -1.35
CA ALA A 98 -11.52 0.19 -1.17
C ALA A 98 -10.04 0.54 -0.85
N ALA A 99 -9.52 1.64 -1.40
CA ALA A 99 -8.17 2.13 -1.13
C ALA A 99 -7.97 2.60 0.32
N ARG A 100 -9.03 2.76 1.11
CA ARG A 100 -8.94 3.02 2.56
C ARG A 100 -8.19 1.94 3.34
N LEU A 101 -8.14 0.71 2.82
CA LEU A 101 -7.31 -0.35 3.44
C LEU A 101 -5.83 0.04 3.54
N GLU A 102 -5.34 0.85 2.59
CA GLU A 102 -4.00 1.43 2.63
C GLU A 102 -4.01 2.86 3.17
N GLY A 103 -5.04 3.63 2.80
CA GLY A 103 -5.15 5.06 3.12
C GLY A 103 -5.40 5.37 4.60
N SER A 104 -5.93 4.43 5.39
CA SER A 104 -6.19 4.60 6.82
C SER A 104 -5.88 3.33 7.59
N LYS A 105 -4.87 3.39 8.45
CA LYS A 105 -4.48 2.27 9.31
C LYS A 105 -5.57 1.92 10.31
N ALA A 106 -6.25 2.92 10.87
CA ALA A 106 -7.38 2.73 11.76
C ALA A 106 -8.51 1.97 11.05
N PHE A 107 -8.89 2.40 9.83
CA PHE A 107 -9.90 1.66 9.05
C PHE A 107 -9.46 0.23 8.76
N SER A 108 -8.21 0.04 8.33
CA SER A 108 -7.66 -1.28 8.03
C SER A 108 -7.71 -2.20 9.25
N LYS A 109 -7.34 -1.71 10.43
CA LYS A 109 -7.38 -2.47 11.68
C LYS A 109 -8.81 -2.82 12.11
N ASP A 110 -9.73 -1.86 12.08
CA ASP A 110 -11.16 -2.10 12.35
C ASP A 110 -11.76 -3.11 11.37
N PHE A 111 -11.38 -3.03 10.10
CA PHE A 111 -11.80 -3.97 9.08
C PHE A 111 -11.27 -5.39 9.37
N MET A 112 -9.97 -5.52 9.65
CA MET A 112 -9.39 -6.82 9.98
C MET A 112 -10.05 -7.45 11.21
N GLN A 113 -10.36 -6.65 12.23
CA GLN A 113 -11.08 -7.12 13.42
C GLN A 113 -12.50 -7.61 13.08
N ARG A 114 -13.27 -6.84 12.27
CA ARG A 114 -14.64 -7.23 11.87
C ARG A 114 -14.69 -8.54 11.08
N TYR A 115 -13.67 -8.79 10.26
CA TYR A 115 -13.62 -9.97 9.40
C TYR A 115 -12.70 -11.08 9.93
N ALA A 116 -12.27 -10.99 11.20
CA ALA A 116 -11.41 -11.95 11.89
C ALA A 116 -10.10 -12.25 11.11
N ILE A 117 -9.55 -11.22 10.45
CA ILE A 117 -8.27 -11.31 9.75
C ILE A 117 -7.16 -11.13 10.79
N PRO A 118 -6.18 -12.05 10.86
CA PRO A 118 -5.08 -11.96 11.80
C PRO A 118 -4.31 -10.65 11.67
N THR A 119 -4.08 -9.99 12.78
CA THR A 119 -3.26 -8.77 12.86
C THR A 119 -2.78 -8.58 14.29
N ALA A 120 -1.75 -7.74 14.50
CA ALA A 120 -1.29 -7.35 15.84
C ALA A 120 -2.43 -6.75 16.67
N ALA A 121 -2.46 -7.02 17.96
CA ALA A 121 -3.35 -6.33 18.91
C ALA A 121 -3.13 -4.82 18.78
N HIS A 122 -4.20 -4.05 18.80
CA HIS A 122 -4.12 -2.62 18.54
C HIS A 122 -5.23 -1.84 19.22
N GLU A 123 -5.00 -0.53 19.37
CA GLU A 123 -6.01 0.44 19.76
C GLU A 123 -5.72 1.78 19.06
N THR A 124 -6.76 2.54 18.74
CA THR A 124 -6.65 3.81 18.01
C THR A 124 -6.99 4.99 18.92
N PHE A 125 -6.15 6.02 18.89
CA PHE A 125 -6.28 7.19 19.74
C PHE A 125 -6.21 8.51 18.97
N SER A 126 -7.03 9.48 19.37
CA SER A 126 -6.92 10.89 18.99
C SER A 126 -6.45 11.78 20.15
N ASP A 127 -6.34 11.21 21.35
CA ASP A 127 -5.89 11.87 22.57
C ASP A 127 -4.55 11.27 23.03
N ALA A 128 -3.54 12.12 23.18
CA ALA A 128 -2.19 11.69 23.55
C ALA A 128 -2.12 11.11 24.97
N ALA A 129 -2.91 11.64 25.91
CA ALA A 129 -2.88 11.14 27.28
C ALA A 129 -3.47 9.73 27.36
N ALA A 130 -4.57 9.47 26.66
CA ALA A 130 -5.17 8.14 26.58
C ALA A 130 -4.22 7.13 25.90
N ALA A 131 -3.56 7.53 24.79
CA ALA A 131 -2.59 6.69 24.11
C ALA A 131 -1.42 6.30 25.02
N LYS A 132 -0.88 7.25 25.78
CA LYS A 132 0.22 6.99 26.72
C LYS A 132 -0.18 6.06 27.87
N VAL A 133 -1.41 6.21 28.40
CA VAL A 133 -1.95 5.29 29.42
C VAL A 133 -2.04 3.87 28.86
N TYR A 134 -2.49 3.72 27.61
CA TYR A 134 -2.52 2.42 26.95
C TYR A 134 -1.11 1.82 26.80
N VAL A 135 -0.14 2.61 26.32
CA VAL A 135 1.27 2.17 26.22
C VAL A 135 1.80 1.68 27.56
N GLN A 136 1.56 2.42 28.67
CA GLN A 136 1.97 2.00 30.00
C GLN A 136 1.33 0.68 30.45
N SER A 137 0.11 0.39 29.99
CA SER A 137 -0.58 -0.86 30.30
C SER A 137 -0.06 -2.06 29.50
N GLN A 138 0.46 -1.82 28.28
CA GLN A 138 0.98 -2.86 27.39
C GLN A 138 2.49 -3.09 27.57
N GLY A 139 3.23 -2.03 27.94
CA GLY A 139 4.69 -2.02 28.03
C GLY A 139 5.36 -1.84 26.64
N ALA A 140 6.70 -2.00 26.63
CA ALA A 140 7.52 -1.95 25.42
C ALA A 140 8.27 -3.30 25.24
N PRO A 141 8.66 -3.67 23.99
CA PRO A 141 8.53 -2.89 22.74
C PRO A 141 7.09 -2.80 22.25
N ILE A 142 6.78 -1.66 21.60
CA ILE A 142 5.45 -1.36 21.08
C ILE A 142 5.56 -0.49 19.81
N VAL A 143 4.57 -0.54 18.92
CA VAL A 143 4.62 0.17 17.65
C VAL A 143 3.59 1.30 17.61
N ILE A 144 4.07 2.50 17.30
CA ILE A 144 3.23 3.70 17.15
C ILE A 144 3.17 4.07 15.68
N LYS A 145 1.95 4.20 15.12
CA LYS A 145 1.73 4.53 13.71
C LYS A 145 0.81 5.73 13.57
N ALA A 146 1.20 6.74 12.80
CA ALA A 146 0.28 7.79 12.36
C ALA A 146 -0.76 7.20 11.41
N ASP A 147 -2.04 7.57 11.57
CA ASP A 147 -3.10 7.15 10.66
C ASP A 147 -3.00 7.92 9.32
N GLY A 148 -3.15 7.20 8.20
CA GLY A 148 -3.04 7.78 6.86
C GLY A 148 -1.69 7.54 6.17
N LEU A 149 -1.55 8.12 4.97
CA LEU A 149 -0.36 8.00 4.13
C LEU A 149 0.76 8.90 4.67
N ALA A 150 1.82 8.32 5.19
CA ALA A 150 2.96 9.03 5.77
C ALA A 150 4.31 8.70 5.08
N ALA A 151 4.27 8.17 3.86
CA ALA A 151 5.45 7.83 3.05
C ALA A 151 6.53 7.03 3.84
N GLY A 152 6.10 6.06 4.66
CA GLY A 152 7.00 5.23 5.46
C GLY A 152 7.58 5.90 6.73
N LYS A 153 7.33 7.19 6.95
CA LYS A 153 7.87 7.95 8.09
C LYS A 153 6.96 7.97 9.32
N GLY A 154 5.73 7.50 9.18
CA GLY A 154 4.72 7.53 10.25
C GLY A 154 4.69 6.25 11.10
N VAL A 155 5.80 5.52 11.23
CA VAL A 155 5.89 4.30 12.05
C VAL A 155 7.13 4.38 12.93
N VAL A 156 6.94 4.18 14.23
CA VAL A 156 8.00 4.11 15.24
C VAL A 156 7.87 2.80 15.99
N VAL A 157 8.91 1.97 15.97
CA VAL A 157 9.05 0.79 16.81
C VAL A 157 9.76 1.23 18.08
N ALA A 158 8.99 1.56 19.11
CA ALA A 158 9.50 2.07 20.37
C ALA A 158 10.02 0.92 21.25
N GLN A 159 11.27 1.03 21.68
CA GLN A 159 11.90 0.05 22.57
C GLN A 159 11.62 0.36 24.04
N THR A 160 11.21 1.58 24.35
CA THR A 160 10.86 2.05 25.68
C THR A 160 9.54 2.80 25.67
N GLU A 161 8.87 2.90 26.84
CA GLU A 161 7.64 3.67 26.99
C GLU A 161 7.89 5.18 26.73
N ASP A 162 9.05 5.70 27.07
CA ASP A 162 9.43 7.09 26.80
C ASP A 162 9.55 7.38 25.28
N GLU A 163 10.16 6.46 24.52
CA GLU A 163 10.19 6.55 23.06
C GLU A 163 8.78 6.54 22.46
N ALA A 164 7.91 5.66 22.96
CA ALA A 164 6.52 5.59 22.52
C ALA A 164 5.76 6.88 22.84
N ALA A 165 5.94 7.41 24.05
CA ALA A 165 5.31 8.66 24.48
C ALA A 165 5.74 9.86 23.61
N ASN A 166 7.02 9.97 23.30
CA ASN A 166 7.55 11.01 22.40
C ASN A 166 6.99 10.86 20.97
N ALA A 167 6.92 9.63 20.44
CA ALA A 167 6.35 9.36 19.13
C ALA A 167 4.85 9.75 19.05
N ILE A 168 4.08 9.47 20.10
CA ILE A 168 2.68 9.85 20.21
C ILE A 168 2.54 11.38 20.18
N ASP A 169 3.35 12.10 20.98
CA ASP A 169 3.30 13.57 21.02
C ASP A 169 3.66 14.18 19.66
N ASP A 170 4.72 13.68 19.03
CA ASP A 170 5.17 14.17 17.73
C ASP A 170 4.10 13.94 16.64
N MET A 171 3.48 12.76 16.61
CA MET A 171 2.46 12.41 15.63
C MET A 171 1.18 13.20 15.81
N LEU A 172 0.67 13.33 17.06
CA LEU A 172 -0.59 14.02 17.35
C LEU A 172 -0.44 15.54 17.42
N SER A 173 0.78 16.10 17.52
CA SER A 173 1.00 17.55 17.51
C SER A 173 0.65 18.24 16.18
N GLY A 174 0.42 17.46 15.10
CA GLY A 174 0.09 17.97 13.76
C GLY A 174 1.27 18.59 13.00
N ASN A 175 2.46 18.68 13.60
CA ASN A 175 3.60 19.40 13.04
C ASN A 175 4.38 18.65 11.95
N GLY A 176 4.16 17.33 11.80
CA GLY A 176 4.93 16.51 10.86
C GLY A 176 4.12 15.67 9.87
N PHE A 177 2.85 15.43 10.14
CA PHE A 177 2.05 14.41 9.45
C PHE A 177 0.74 14.94 8.83
N GLY A 178 0.45 16.25 8.92
CA GLY A 178 -0.76 16.84 8.37
C GLY A 178 -2.03 16.13 8.87
N GLU A 179 -2.96 15.82 7.97
CA GLU A 179 -4.20 15.10 8.34
C GLU A 179 -3.94 13.68 8.87
N ALA A 180 -2.85 13.02 8.46
CA ALA A 180 -2.46 11.71 8.97
C ALA A 180 -2.10 11.72 10.47
N GLY A 181 -1.75 12.88 11.04
CA GLY A 181 -1.42 13.08 12.44
C GLY A 181 -2.62 13.27 13.38
N HIS A 182 -3.85 13.24 12.89
CA HIS A 182 -5.03 13.41 13.78
C HIS A 182 -5.34 12.18 14.65
N ARG A 183 -4.79 11.03 14.30
CA ARG A 183 -4.93 9.78 15.07
C ARG A 183 -3.64 9.00 15.02
N VAL A 184 -3.40 8.24 16.09
CA VAL A 184 -2.35 7.23 16.15
C VAL A 184 -2.96 5.86 16.39
N VAL A 185 -2.37 4.85 15.76
CA VAL A 185 -2.64 3.44 16.04
C VAL A 185 -1.47 2.92 16.86
N VAL A 186 -1.76 2.42 18.05
CA VAL A 186 -0.78 1.77 18.93
C VAL A 186 -0.94 0.27 18.75
N GLU A 187 0.12 -0.42 18.37
CA GLU A 187 0.09 -1.84 18.01
C GLU A 187 1.12 -2.65 18.81
N GLU A 188 0.76 -3.88 19.09
CA GLU A 188 1.69 -4.89 19.57
C GLU A 188 2.91 -5.02 18.65
N PHE A 189 4.09 -5.12 19.23
CA PHE A 189 5.30 -5.47 18.48
C PHE A 189 5.31 -6.98 18.20
N LEU A 190 5.28 -7.35 16.94
CA LEU A 190 5.39 -8.74 16.50
C LEU A 190 6.84 -9.06 16.16
N PRO A 191 7.53 -9.95 16.92
CA PRO A 191 8.86 -10.38 16.54
C PRO A 191 8.79 -11.39 15.39
N GLY A 192 9.70 -11.27 14.42
CA GLY A 192 9.76 -12.20 13.29
C GLY A 192 10.41 -11.59 12.07
N GLU A 193 10.51 -12.39 11.03
CA GLU A 193 10.93 -11.92 9.70
C GLU A 193 9.71 -11.41 8.94
N GLU A 194 9.82 -10.20 8.38
CA GLU A 194 8.77 -9.62 7.54
C GLU A 194 8.86 -10.17 6.12
N ALA A 195 7.71 -10.44 5.50
CA ALA A 195 7.63 -10.78 4.09
C ALA A 195 6.48 -10.07 3.39
N SER A 196 6.67 -9.77 2.11
CA SER A 196 5.65 -9.16 1.25
C SER A 196 4.90 -10.24 0.49
N PHE A 197 3.57 -10.25 0.64
CA PHE A 197 2.66 -11.12 -0.08
C PHE A 197 1.67 -10.28 -0.89
N ILE A 198 1.81 -10.29 -2.21
CA ILE A 198 1.05 -9.42 -3.11
C ILE A 198 0.17 -10.26 -4.01
N CYS A 199 -1.09 -9.87 -4.14
CA CYS A 199 -2.05 -10.51 -5.03
C CYS A 199 -2.62 -9.54 -6.06
N LEU A 200 -2.88 -10.06 -7.26
CA LEU A 200 -3.71 -9.40 -8.26
C LEU A 200 -5.17 -9.80 -7.98
N CYS A 201 -6.04 -8.81 -7.74
CA CYS A 201 -7.42 -9.03 -7.34
C CYS A 201 -8.42 -8.46 -8.36
N ASP A 202 -9.49 -9.20 -8.64
CA ASP A 202 -10.58 -8.79 -9.53
C ASP A 202 -11.88 -8.39 -8.79
N GLY A 203 -11.84 -8.39 -7.45
CA GLY A 203 -12.97 -8.15 -6.56
C GLY A 203 -13.57 -9.41 -5.96
N THR A 204 -13.28 -10.59 -6.52
CA THR A 204 -13.78 -11.89 -6.08
C THR A 204 -12.69 -12.94 -5.97
N LYS A 205 -11.72 -12.88 -6.86
CA LYS A 205 -10.57 -13.80 -6.95
C LYS A 205 -9.28 -13.06 -6.75
N ALA A 206 -8.27 -13.78 -6.25
CA ALA A 206 -6.91 -13.30 -6.11
C ALA A 206 -5.94 -14.29 -6.76
N ILE A 207 -4.94 -13.74 -7.46
CA ILE A 207 -3.80 -14.50 -8.00
C ILE A 207 -2.56 -13.97 -7.29
N PRO A 208 -1.89 -14.78 -6.45
CA PRO A 208 -0.67 -14.35 -5.78
C PRO A 208 0.51 -14.22 -6.74
N PHE A 209 1.33 -13.21 -6.52
CA PHE A 209 2.65 -13.10 -7.13
C PHE A 209 3.68 -13.93 -6.37
N ALA A 210 4.90 -14.02 -6.90
CA ALA A 210 6.02 -14.52 -6.15
C ALA A 210 6.20 -13.68 -4.87
N SER A 211 6.39 -14.35 -3.73
CA SER A 211 6.67 -13.66 -2.46
C SER A 211 7.98 -12.90 -2.53
N SER A 212 8.13 -11.87 -1.73
CA SER A 212 9.38 -11.12 -1.62
C SER A 212 9.65 -10.74 -0.18
N GLN A 213 10.90 -10.44 0.11
CA GLN A 213 11.34 -9.92 1.40
C GLN A 213 12.25 -8.74 1.14
N ASP A 214 11.91 -7.59 1.70
CA ASP A 214 12.73 -6.39 1.68
C ASP A 214 13.27 -6.11 3.08
N HIS A 215 14.53 -5.66 3.14
CA HIS A 215 15.20 -5.34 4.39
C HIS A 215 15.18 -3.83 4.59
N LYS A 216 14.41 -3.37 5.56
CA LYS A 216 14.15 -1.95 5.81
C LYS A 216 15.11 -1.33 6.82
N ALA A 217 15.59 -2.12 7.79
CA ALA A 217 16.51 -1.64 8.81
C ALA A 217 17.89 -1.34 8.20
N ARG A 218 18.50 -0.23 8.62
CA ARG A 218 19.76 0.27 8.05
C ARG A 218 20.97 -0.58 8.42
N ASP A 219 20.99 -1.11 9.62
CA ASP A 219 22.18 -1.69 10.22
C ASP A 219 22.11 -3.23 10.25
N ASP A 220 23.26 -3.88 10.36
CA ASP A 220 23.35 -5.34 10.42
C ASP A 220 22.51 -5.95 11.55
N GLY A 221 21.93 -7.14 11.29
CA GLY A 221 21.08 -7.84 12.26
C GLY A 221 19.70 -7.23 12.41
N ASP A 222 19.19 -6.60 11.36
CA ASP A 222 17.87 -5.96 11.28
C ASP A 222 17.68 -4.88 12.36
N ARG A 223 18.66 -3.99 12.48
CA ARG A 223 18.74 -2.96 13.51
C ARG A 223 18.80 -1.56 12.93
N GLY A 224 18.57 -0.57 13.80
CA GLY A 224 18.62 0.84 13.44
C GLY A 224 17.32 1.34 12.79
N PRO A 225 17.33 2.58 12.30
CA PRO A 225 16.12 3.18 11.70
C PRO A 225 15.73 2.50 10.40
N ASN A 226 14.43 2.44 10.15
CA ASN A 226 13.90 2.00 8.87
C ASN A 226 14.29 2.96 7.75
N THR A 227 14.56 2.39 6.58
CA THR A 227 14.90 3.09 5.34
C THR A 227 13.85 2.80 4.26
N GLY A 228 14.06 3.30 3.05
CA GLY A 228 13.27 2.95 1.87
C GLY A 228 13.57 1.55 1.30
N GLY A 229 14.46 0.80 1.95
CA GLY A 229 14.91 -0.54 1.58
C GLY A 229 16.41 -0.58 1.34
N MET A 230 17.07 -1.56 1.98
CA MET A 230 18.52 -1.82 1.86
C MET A 230 18.81 -2.92 0.83
N GLY A 231 17.80 -3.66 0.44
CA GLY A 231 17.86 -4.74 -0.53
C GLY A 231 16.61 -5.61 -0.44
N ALA A 232 16.34 -6.36 -1.49
CA ALA A 232 15.20 -7.27 -1.55
C ALA A 232 15.55 -8.51 -2.37
N TYR A 233 14.86 -9.60 -2.09
CA TYR A 233 14.91 -10.79 -2.92
C TYR A 233 13.52 -11.43 -3.09
N SER A 234 13.37 -12.22 -4.15
CA SER A 234 12.16 -12.97 -4.48
C SER A 234 12.58 -14.29 -5.16
N PRO A 235 11.92 -15.43 -4.82
CA PRO A 235 10.92 -15.58 -3.77
C PRO A 235 11.53 -15.50 -2.37
N ALA A 236 10.70 -15.19 -1.35
CA ALA A 236 11.11 -15.16 0.04
C ALA A 236 11.11 -16.58 0.64
N PRO A 237 12.25 -17.12 1.13
CA PRO A 237 12.30 -18.49 1.69
C PRO A 237 11.41 -18.66 2.93
N VAL A 238 11.19 -17.60 3.71
CA VAL A 238 10.33 -17.61 4.89
C VAL A 238 8.86 -17.88 4.52
N VAL A 239 8.42 -17.53 3.31
CA VAL A 239 7.07 -17.83 2.81
C VAL A 239 7.02 -19.24 2.26
N THR A 240 6.97 -20.21 3.17
CA THR A 240 6.76 -21.63 2.84
C THR A 240 5.38 -21.85 2.24
N GLN A 241 5.11 -23.02 1.65
CA GLN A 241 3.78 -23.38 1.14
C GLN A 241 2.70 -23.24 2.23
N GLN A 242 3.01 -23.63 3.45
CA GLN A 242 2.08 -23.51 4.59
C GLN A 242 1.76 -22.03 4.89
N ILE A 243 2.76 -21.15 4.90
CA ILE A 243 2.56 -19.69 5.10
C ILE A 243 1.77 -19.11 3.94
N HIS A 244 2.09 -19.50 2.70
CA HIS A 244 1.35 -19.09 1.50
C HIS A 244 -0.15 -19.44 1.61
N ASP A 245 -0.47 -20.69 1.96
CA ASP A 245 -1.85 -21.16 2.04
C ASP A 245 -2.60 -20.41 3.17
N ARG A 246 -1.96 -20.25 4.33
CA ARG A 246 -2.52 -19.45 5.42
C ARG A 246 -2.75 -17.97 5.03
N ALA A 247 -1.79 -17.35 4.35
CA ALA A 247 -1.94 -15.96 3.87
C ALA A 247 -3.16 -15.84 2.93
N MET A 248 -3.34 -16.80 2.03
CA MET A 248 -4.52 -16.82 1.16
C MET A 248 -5.81 -17.03 1.94
N GLU A 249 -5.87 -18.02 2.82
CA GLU A 249 -7.09 -18.42 3.52
C GLU A 249 -7.48 -17.48 4.66
N GLU A 250 -6.50 -17.00 5.42
CA GLU A 250 -6.73 -16.21 6.64
C GLU A 250 -6.70 -14.69 6.38
N VAL A 251 -6.03 -14.22 5.29
CA VAL A 251 -5.87 -12.79 5.01
C VAL A 251 -6.53 -12.38 3.70
N ILE A 252 -6.06 -12.91 2.56
CA ILE A 252 -6.44 -12.41 1.23
C ILE A 252 -7.92 -12.66 0.93
N LEU A 253 -8.38 -13.90 1.03
CA LEU A 253 -9.76 -14.26 0.72
C LEU A 253 -10.78 -13.64 1.68
N PRO A 254 -10.53 -13.56 3.00
CA PRO A 254 -11.40 -12.80 3.90
C PRO A 254 -11.44 -11.31 3.59
N THR A 255 -10.31 -10.70 3.18
CA THR A 255 -10.28 -9.29 2.75
C THR A 255 -11.20 -9.06 1.55
N LEU A 256 -11.11 -9.88 0.50
CA LEU A 256 -11.98 -9.74 -0.68
C LEU A 256 -13.46 -9.92 -0.32
N LYS A 257 -13.79 -10.94 0.48
CA LYS A 257 -15.16 -11.18 0.95
C LYS A 257 -15.70 -10.02 1.79
N GLY A 258 -14.89 -9.51 2.70
CA GLY A 258 -15.26 -8.37 3.55
C GLY A 258 -15.52 -7.11 2.73
N MET A 259 -14.60 -6.75 1.82
CA MET A 259 -14.76 -5.60 0.94
C MET A 259 -15.97 -5.73 0.01
N GLN A 260 -16.24 -6.92 -0.48
CA GLN A 260 -17.47 -7.19 -1.26
C GLN A 260 -18.73 -7.01 -0.41
N ALA A 261 -18.74 -7.51 0.83
CA ALA A 261 -19.85 -7.38 1.76
C ALA A 261 -20.13 -5.91 2.14
N GLU A 262 -19.09 -5.08 2.21
CA GLU A 262 -19.20 -3.62 2.43
C GLU A 262 -19.56 -2.84 1.15
N GLY A 263 -19.85 -3.51 0.03
CA GLY A 263 -20.23 -2.87 -1.23
C GLY A 263 -19.08 -2.20 -1.99
N SER A 264 -17.85 -2.52 -1.63
CA SER A 264 -16.63 -1.94 -2.22
C SER A 264 -15.64 -3.04 -2.63
N PRO A 265 -15.98 -3.89 -3.63
CA PRO A 265 -15.13 -5.01 -4.02
C PRO A 265 -13.73 -4.53 -4.39
N TYR A 266 -12.70 -5.16 -3.80
CA TYR A 266 -11.32 -4.77 -4.00
C TYR A 266 -10.79 -5.30 -5.34
N ARG A 267 -10.50 -4.39 -6.26
CA ARG A 267 -9.83 -4.67 -7.54
C ARG A 267 -8.49 -3.95 -7.55
N GLY A 268 -7.41 -4.65 -7.89
CA GLY A 268 -6.08 -4.03 -7.87
C GLY A 268 -5.03 -4.95 -7.28
N PHE A 269 -3.90 -4.36 -6.92
CA PHE A 269 -2.84 -5.05 -6.19
C PHE A 269 -3.13 -4.98 -4.69
N LEU A 270 -3.40 -6.13 -4.08
CA LEU A 270 -3.56 -6.24 -2.63
C LEU A 270 -2.25 -6.70 -2.02
N TYR A 271 -1.67 -5.86 -1.17
CA TYR A 271 -0.46 -6.15 -0.40
C TYR A 271 -0.83 -6.62 1.00
N ALA A 272 -0.20 -7.70 1.44
CA ALA A 272 -0.19 -8.13 2.83
C ALA A 272 1.26 -8.22 3.32
N GLY A 273 1.57 -7.50 4.39
CA GLY A 273 2.80 -7.70 5.16
C GLY A 273 2.58 -8.85 6.14
N LEU A 274 3.38 -9.88 6.01
CA LEU A 274 3.32 -11.09 6.85
C LEU A 274 4.42 -11.09 7.88
#